data_81559c1a06dcf025081206f457235a69
#
_entry.id   81559c1a06dcf025081206f457235a69
#
_cell.length_a   1.000
_cell.length_b   1.000
_cell.length_c   1.000
_cell.angle_alpha   90.00
_cell.angle_beta   90.00
_cell.angle_gamma   90.00
#
_symmetry.space_group_name_H-M   'P 1'
#
loop_
_entity.id
_entity.type
_entity.pdbx_description
1 polymer ?
#
loop_
_entity_poly.entity_id
_entity_poly.type
_entity_poly.pdbx_seq_one_letter_code
_entity_poly.pdbx_strand_id
1 'polypeptide(L)'
;MQGQRNAIAMAAIIFILFVIGLLMAGWFIRRQMIKLKKAQALIARRNQQLEVKNEQLEEVNKIKDEYIGRSFYINSEYINKVEKLYRSIDRKISMHRFEDLRSSLKESELGEERKSMFVDFDETFLKLFPHFIERYNELFDEPDQKPLDKKQLTTEMRIFALIRLGITDSERIATFLNYSVHTINTYKTRVKNRSRVDNDKFERLIMEI
;
A
#
# COMPACT_ATOMS: atom_id res chain seq x y z
N MET A 1 2.57 20.17 89.23
CA MET A 1 3.60 20.11 88.20
C MET A 1 3.44 18.96 87.20
N GLN A 2 2.92 17.80 87.60
CA GLN A 2 2.75 16.63 86.73
C GLN A 2 1.71 16.81 85.63
N GLY A 3 0.57 17.50 85.89
CA GLY A 3 -0.49 17.75 84.94
C GLY A 3 -0.06 18.68 83.74
N GLN A 4 0.78 19.68 84.01
CA GLN A 4 1.25 20.57 82.94
C GLN A 4 2.25 19.86 82.00
N ARG A 5 3.08 18.98 82.50
CA ARG A 5 4.00 18.17 81.69
C ARG A 5 3.28 17.20 80.79
N ASN A 6 2.18 16.59 81.25
CA ASN A 6 1.36 15.67 80.44
C ASN A 6 0.57 16.43 79.35
N ALA A 7 0.09 17.65 79.65
CA ALA A 7 -0.59 18.51 78.64
C ALA A 7 0.39 18.93 77.52
N ILE A 8 1.60 19.32 77.85
CA ILE A 8 2.66 19.67 76.88
C ILE A 8 3.07 18.44 75.99
N ALA A 9 3.22 17.27 76.66
CA ALA A 9 3.52 16.06 75.90
C ALA A 9 2.40 15.64 74.94
N MET A 10 1.12 15.75 75.32
CA MET A 10 -0.02 15.50 74.43
C MET A 10 -0.07 16.50 73.24
N ALA A 11 0.13 17.77 73.53
CA ALA A 11 0.18 18.82 72.45
C ALA A 11 1.31 18.54 71.43
N ALA A 12 2.46 18.13 71.93
CA ALA A 12 3.61 17.74 71.07
C ALA A 12 3.30 16.52 70.16
N ILE A 13 2.62 15.49 70.72
CA ILE A 13 2.21 14.29 69.95
C ILE A 13 1.23 14.66 68.86
N ILE A 14 0.19 15.51 69.21
CA ILE A 14 -0.79 15.98 68.21
C ILE A 14 -0.14 16.78 67.12
N PHE A 15 0.81 17.67 67.45
CA PHE A 15 1.57 18.40 66.45
C PHE A 15 2.41 17.53 65.51
N ILE A 16 3.07 16.52 66.08
CA ILE A 16 3.87 15.57 65.27
C ILE A 16 2.96 14.78 64.31
N LEU A 17 1.80 14.28 64.79
CA LEU A 17 0.84 13.57 63.95
C LEU A 17 0.30 14.47 62.81
N PHE A 18 0.04 15.74 63.12
CA PHE A 18 -0.40 16.73 62.11
C PHE A 18 0.69 16.97 61.03
N VAL A 19 1.95 17.09 61.45
CA VAL A 19 3.07 17.26 60.50
C VAL A 19 3.24 16.02 59.62
N ILE A 20 3.14 14.82 60.20
CA ILE A 20 3.19 13.56 59.46
C ILE A 20 2.04 13.46 58.45
N GLY A 21 0.83 13.87 58.84
CA GLY A 21 -0.34 13.93 57.96
C GLY A 21 -0.09 14.88 56.76
N LEU A 22 0.47 16.06 56.99
CA LEU A 22 0.82 17.01 55.92
C LEU A 22 1.88 16.43 54.96
N LEU A 23 2.90 15.77 55.50
CA LEU A 23 3.95 15.13 54.68
C LEU A 23 3.39 14.03 53.83
N MET A 24 2.53 13.17 54.41
CA MET A 24 1.84 12.09 53.68
C MET A 24 0.90 12.65 52.55
N ALA A 25 0.14 13.69 52.86
CA ALA A 25 -0.71 14.38 51.87
C ALA A 25 0.14 14.97 50.72
N GLY A 26 1.21 15.67 51.06
CA GLY A 26 2.17 16.21 50.09
C GLY A 26 2.80 15.13 49.20
N TRP A 27 3.20 14.00 49.80
CA TRP A 27 3.72 12.84 49.06
C TRP A 27 2.68 12.22 48.13
N PHE A 28 1.44 12.05 48.63
CA PHE A 28 0.31 11.51 47.82
C PHE A 28 0.01 12.41 46.62
N ILE A 29 -0.10 13.74 46.84
CA ILE A 29 -0.33 14.71 45.77
C ILE A 29 0.81 14.65 44.74
N ARG A 30 2.07 14.65 45.18
CA ARG A 30 3.21 14.51 44.26
C ARG A 30 3.11 13.23 43.42
N ARG A 31 2.78 12.11 44.06
CA ARG A 31 2.63 10.82 43.36
C ARG A 31 1.54 10.86 42.30
N GLN A 32 0.40 11.51 42.59
CA GLN A 32 -0.69 11.70 41.63
C GLN A 32 -0.28 12.63 40.47
N MET A 33 0.39 13.72 40.78
CA MET A 33 0.91 14.66 39.78
C MET A 33 1.88 13.99 38.78
N ILE A 34 2.76 13.12 39.27
CA ILE A 34 3.69 12.37 38.41
C ILE A 34 2.94 11.41 37.51
N LYS A 35 1.93 10.69 38.02
CA LYS A 35 1.08 9.81 37.21
C LYS A 35 0.33 10.58 36.14
N LEU A 36 -0.27 11.72 36.50
CA LEU A 36 -1.00 12.58 35.57
C LEU A 36 -0.10 13.11 34.46
N LYS A 37 1.11 13.61 34.80
CA LYS A 37 2.08 14.05 33.80
C LYS A 37 2.50 12.94 32.84
N LYS A 38 2.73 11.72 33.35
CA LYS A 38 3.05 10.57 32.48
C LYS A 38 1.88 10.21 31.56
N ALA A 39 0.66 10.22 32.05
CA ALA A 39 -0.54 9.97 31.22
C ALA A 39 -0.70 11.04 30.14
N GLN A 40 -0.55 12.33 30.49
CA GLN A 40 -0.61 13.43 29.53
C GLN A 40 0.48 13.31 28.45
N ALA A 41 1.72 13.00 28.84
CA ALA A 41 2.80 12.79 27.89
C ALA A 41 2.53 11.59 26.93
N LEU A 42 1.94 10.51 27.45
CA LEU A 42 1.55 9.36 26.62
C LEU A 42 0.44 9.73 25.63
N ILE A 43 -0.58 10.46 26.09
CA ILE A 43 -1.69 10.92 25.23
C ILE A 43 -1.15 11.86 24.15
N ALA A 44 -0.31 12.82 24.48
CA ALA A 44 0.30 13.73 23.52
C ALA A 44 1.11 12.98 22.46
N ARG A 45 1.91 11.98 22.87
CA ARG A 45 2.66 11.15 21.95
C ARG A 45 1.75 10.32 21.03
N ARG A 46 0.66 9.77 21.56
CA ARG A 46 -0.32 9.03 20.75
C ARG A 46 -1.06 9.93 19.77
N ASN A 47 -1.45 11.14 20.19
CA ASN A 47 -2.10 12.11 19.31
C ASN A 47 -1.19 12.49 18.14
N GLN A 48 0.09 12.76 18.41
CA GLN A 48 1.07 13.04 17.35
C GLN A 48 1.25 11.86 16.38
N GLN A 49 1.27 10.62 16.89
CA GLN A 49 1.33 9.43 16.03
C GLN A 49 0.06 9.25 15.18
N LEU A 50 -1.11 9.58 15.73
CA LEU A 50 -2.38 9.54 15.00
C LEU A 50 -2.44 10.60 13.91
N GLU A 51 -1.94 11.81 14.19
CA GLU A 51 -1.88 12.91 13.22
C GLU A 51 -1.03 12.52 12.01
N VAL A 52 0.19 12.02 12.24
CA VAL A 52 1.06 11.52 11.15
C VAL A 52 0.40 10.40 10.35
N LYS A 53 -0.28 9.47 11.02
CA LYS A 53 -0.98 8.38 10.33
C LYS A 53 -2.18 8.89 9.53
N ASN A 54 -2.91 9.89 10.03
CA ASN A 54 -4.01 10.49 9.29
C ASN A 54 -3.52 11.20 8.03
N GLU A 55 -2.44 11.98 8.11
CA GLU A 55 -1.82 12.61 6.95
C GLU A 55 -1.41 11.57 5.89
N GLN A 56 -0.78 10.46 6.32
CA GLN A 56 -0.42 9.37 5.42
C GLN A 56 -1.64 8.70 4.77
N LEU A 57 -2.73 8.51 5.53
CA LEU A 57 -3.99 7.95 5.02
C LEU A 57 -4.67 8.90 4.02
N GLU A 58 -4.65 10.20 4.27
CA GLU A 58 -5.19 11.19 3.33
C GLU A 58 -4.42 11.20 2.01
N GLU A 59 -3.09 11.13 2.07
CA GLU A 59 -2.24 11.04 0.87
C GLU A 59 -2.54 9.77 0.06
N VAL A 60 -2.60 8.60 0.72
CA VAL A 60 -2.94 7.32 0.08
C VAL A 60 -4.35 7.36 -0.52
N ASN A 61 -5.32 7.95 0.18
CA ASN A 61 -6.68 8.09 -0.35
C ASN A 61 -6.72 9.00 -1.58
N LYS A 62 -5.99 10.12 -1.57
CA LYS A 62 -5.89 11.01 -2.74
C LYS A 62 -5.33 10.27 -3.96
N ILE A 63 -4.24 9.51 -3.77
CA ILE A 63 -3.65 8.70 -4.85
C ILE A 63 -4.66 7.66 -5.35
N LYS A 64 -5.38 6.99 -4.45
CA LYS A 64 -6.42 6.02 -4.79
C LYS A 64 -7.54 6.67 -5.62
N ASP A 65 -8.02 7.86 -5.24
CA ASP A 65 -9.10 8.56 -5.94
C ASP A 65 -8.64 9.01 -7.33
N GLU A 66 -7.40 9.48 -7.47
CA GLU A 66 -6.78 9.79 -8.78
C GLU A 66 -6.71 8.54 -9.66
N TYR A 67 -6.30 7.40 -9.09
CA TYR A 67 -6.25 6.12 -9.80
C TYR A 67 -7.64 5.67 -10.29
N ILE A 68 -8.65 5.76 -9.42
CA ILE A 68 -10.04 5.40 -9.77
C ILE A 68 -10.54 6.29 -10.90
N GLY A 69 -10.35 7.61 -10.80
CA GLY A 69 -10.75 8.56 -11.84
C GLY A 69 -10.06 8.27 -13.19
N ARG A 70 -8.75 8.01 -13.17
CA ARG A 70 -7.98 7.63 -14.37
C ARG A 70 -8.47 6.31 -14.96
N SER A 71 -8.77 5.31 -14.12
CA SER A 71 -9.29 4.01 -14.55
C SER A 71 -10.65 4.16 -15.28
N PHE A 72 -11.56 4.97 -14.75
CA PHE A 72 -12.84 5.26 -15.41
C PHE A 72 -12.64 5.99 -16.73
N TYR A 73 -11.73 6.96 -16.78
CA TYR A 73 -11.42 7.66 -18.03
C TYR A 73 -10.89 6.71 -19.10
N ILE A 74 -9.92 5.87 -18.77
CA ILE A 74 -9.34 4.87 -19.67
C ILE A 74 -10.42 3.90 -20.15
N ASN A 75 -11.27 3.39 -19.27
CA ASN A 75 -12.37 2.50 -19.64
C ASN A 75 -13.35 3.18 -20.61
N SER A 76 -13.69 4.44 -20.36
CA SER A 76 -14.56 5.23 -21.26
C SER A 76 -13.92 5.42 -22.64
N GLU A 77 -12.61 5.68 -22.68
CA GLU A 77 -11.85 5.78 -23.94
C GLU A 77 -11.85 4.47 -24.72
N TYR A 78 -11.68 3.33 -24.01
CA TYR A 78 -11.79 2.00 -24.62
C TYR A 78 -13.18 1.74 -25.22
N ILE A 79 -14.25 2.07 -24.51
CA ILE A 79 -15.62 1.94 -25.02
C ILE A 79 -15.78 2.76 -26.30
N ASN A 80 -15.31 4.00 -26.31
CA ASN A 80 -15.36 4.87 -27.49
C ASN A 80 -14.56 4.29 -28.70
N LYS A 81 -13.38 3.70 -28.44
CA LYS A 81 -12.59 3.01 -29.48
C LYS A 81 -13.33 1.81 -30.05
N VAL A 82 -13.92 0.98 -29.18
CA VAL A 82 -14.73 -0.18 -29.58
C VAL A 82 -15.93 0.25 -30.40
N GLU A 83 -16.68 1.29 -29.99
CA GLU A 83 -17.80 1.82 -30.76
C GLU A 83 -17.38 2.32 -32.16
N LYS A 84 -16.26 3.04 -32.24
CA LYS A 84 -15.72 3.50 -33.54
C LYS A 84 -15.39 2.31 -34.45
N LEU A 85 -14.80 1.25 -33.88
CA LEU A 85 -14.48 0.04 -34.61
C LEU A 85 -15.73 -0.66 -35.11
N TYR A 86 -16.76 -0.84 -34.26
CA TYR A 86 -18.04 -1.41 -34.68
C TYR A 86 -18.70 -0.62 -35.82
N ARG A 87 -18.78 0.71 -35.71
CA ARG A 87 -19.31 1.57 -36.75
C ARG A 87 -18.52 1.48 -38.07
N SER A 88 -17.19 1.34 -37.98
CA SER A 88 -16.33 1.14 -39.16
C SER A 88 -16.60 -0.19 -39.86
N ILE A 89 -16.71 -1.27 -39.05
CA ILE A 89 -17.03 -2.61 -39.54
C ILE A 89 -18.41 -2.62 -40.23
N ASP A 90 -19.44 -2.13 -39.55
CA ASP A 90 -20.82 -2.06 -40.08
C ASP A 90 -20.89 -1.31 -41.42
N ARG A 91 -20.22 -0.14 -41.50
CA ARG A 91 -20.14 0.64 -42.74
C ARG A 91 -19.45 -0.14 -43.86
N LYS A 92 -18.32 -0.84 -43.59
CA LYS A 92 -17.57 -1.58 -44.60
C LYS A 92 -18.36 -2.81 -45.08
N ILE A 93 -19.07 -3.49 -44.18
CA ILE A 93 -19.97 -4.59 -44.53
C ILE A 93 -21.12 -4.08 -45.42
N SER A 94 -21.80 -3.00 -45.02
CA SER A 94 -22.90 -2.41 -45.76
C SER A 94 -22.50 -1.97 -47.19
N MET A 95 -21.22 -1.57 -47.34
CA MET A 95 -20.67 -1.17 -48.66
C MET A 95 -20.04 -2.34 -49.44
N HIS A 96 -20.11 -3.58 -48.94
CA HIS A 96 -19.50 -4.78 -49.55
C HIS A 96 -17.96 -4.68 -49.73
N ARG A 97 -17.27 -3.85 -48.86
CA ARG A 97 -15.84 -3.58 -48.96
C ARG A 97 -15.05 -4.55 -48.06
N PHE A 98 -15.11 -5.83 -48.38
CA PHE A 98 -14.55 -6.89 -47.52
C PHE A 98 -13.00 -6.89 -47.45
N GLU A 99 -12.32 -6.51 -48.53
CA GLU A 99 -10.85 -6.41 -48.56
C GLU A 99 -10.34 -5.28 -47.64
N ASP A 100 -11.04 -4.14 -47.65
CA ASP A 100 -10.76 -3.01 -46.80
C ASP A 100 -11.05 -3.33 -45.32
N LEU A 101 -12.05 -4.16 -45.06
CA LEU A 101 -12.33 -4.66 -43.72
C LEU A 101 -11.19 -5.52 -43.19
N ARG A 102 -10.73 -6.47 -43.99
CA ARG A 102 -9.65 -7.38 -43.66
C ARG A 102 -8.34 -6.60 -43.39
N SER A 103 -8.03 -5.59 -44.16
CA SER A 103 -6.84 -4.78 -43.98
C SER A 103 -6.87 -3.91 -42.71
N SER A 104 -8.05 -3.44 -42.30
CA SER A 104 -8.20 -2.62 -41.09
C SER A 104 -8.26 -3.40 -39.79
N LEU A 105 -8.43 -4.72 -39.84
CA LEU A 105 -8.40 -5.63 -38.70
C LEU A 105 -6.99 -6.19 -38.46
N LYS A 106 -5.96 -5.59 -39.02
CA LYS A 106 -4.59 -6.06 -38.88
C LYS A 106 -4.15 -6.05 -37.41
N GLU A 107 -3.48 -7.14 -37.03
CA GLU A 107 -2.94 -7.42 -35.69
C GLU A 107 -1.97 -6.35 -35.17
N SER A 108 -1.39 -5.53 -36.07
CA SER A 108 -0.44 -4.47 -35.74
C SER A 108 -1.02 -3.34 -34.87
N GLU A 109 -2.29 -2.94 -35.10
CA GLU A 109 -2.93 -1.86 -34.32
C GLU A 109 -3.23 -2.32 -32.88
N LEU A 110 -3.68 -3.57 -32.70
CA LEU A 110 -3.90 -4.14 -31.37
C LEU A 110 -2.60 -4.31 -30.59
N GLY A 111 -1.49 -4.58 -31.27
CA GLY A 111 -0.16 -4.69 -30.65
C GLY A 111 0.33 -3.37 -30.06
N GLU A 112 0.19 -2.27 -30.80
CA GLU A 112 0.59 -0.94 -30.32
C GLU A 112 -0.30 -0.42 -29.19
N GLU A 113 -1.62 -0.62 -29.27
CA GLU A 113 -2.55 -0.29 -28.17
C GLU A 113 -2.21 -1.06 -26.90
N ARG A 114 -1.83 -2.33 -27.02
CA ARG A 114 -1.40 -3.14 -25.87
C ARG A 114 -0.10 -2.65 -25.26
N LYS A 115 0.87 -2.25 -26.08
CA LYS A 115 2.12 -1.66 -25.58
C LYS A 115 1.83 -0.37 -24.82
N SER A 116 0.98 0.50 -25.35
CA SER A 116 0.57 1.74 -24.68
C SER A 116 -0.08 1.43 -23.32
N MET A 117 -0.99 0.46 -23.27
CA MET A 117 -1.63 0.02 -22.02
C MET A 117 -0.60 -0.44 -20.97
N PHE A 118 0.44 -1.17 -21.40
CA PHE A 118 1.49 -1.59 -20.46
C PHE A 118 2.35 -0.44 -19.97
N VAL A 119 2.64 0.55 -20.82
CA VAL A 119 3.35 1.76 -20.40
C VAL A 119 2.54 2.53 -19.36
N ASP A 120 1.25 2.75 -19.61
CA ASP A 120 0.34 3.42 -18.68
C ASP A 120 0.20 2.67 -17.35
N PHE A 121 0.13 1.33 -17.42
CA PHE A 121 0.10 0.48 -16.24
C PHE A 121 1.39 0.62 -15.42
N ASP A 122 2.55 0.49 -16.06
CA ASP A 122 3.85 0.56 -15.40
C ASP A 122 4.05 1.92 -14.72
N GLU A 123 3.76 3.02 -15.42
CA GLU A 123 3.87 4.37 -14.84
C GLU A 123 2.95 4.58 -13.65
N THR A 124 1.70 4.14 -13.77
CA THR A 124 0.72 4.29 -12.70
C THR A 124 1.09 3.42 -11.49
N PHE A 125 1.49 2.18 -11.74
CA PHE A 125 1.90 1.25 -10.70
C PHE A 125 3.14 1.75 -9.94
N LEU A 126 4.16 2.24 -10.65
CA LEU A 126 5.38 2.75 -10.03
C LEU A 126 5.17 4.08 -9.29
N LYS A 127 4.15 4.86 -9.64
CA LYS A 127 3.73 6.02 -8.82
C LYS A 127 3.11 5.58 -7.49
N LEU A 128 2.29 4.52 -7.51
CA LEU A 128 1.68 3.97 -6.30
C LEU A 128 2.67 3.22 -5.41
N PHE A 129 3.64 2.56 -6.03
CA PHE A 129 4.64 1.73 -5.36
C PHE A 129 6.07 2.11 -5.81
N PRO A 130 6.58 3.28 -5.39
CA PRO A 130 7.86 3.82 -5.88
C PRO A 130 9.06 2.89 -5.61
N HIS A 131 9.01 2.12 -4.52
CA HIS A 131 10.07 1.22 -4.11
C HIS A 131 9.86 -0.24 -4.56
N PHE A 132 8.88 -0.50 -5.43
CA PHE A 132 8.57 -1.88 -5.82
C PHE A 132 9.74 -2.60 -6.47
N ILE A 133 10.44 -1.98 -7.42
CA ILE A 133 11.58 -2.61 -8.13
C ILE A 133 12.71 -2.93 -7.15
N GLU A 134 13.03 -2.00 -6.25
CA GLU A 134 14.05 -2.17 -5.21
C GLU A 134 13.70 -3.35 -4.28
N ARG A 135 12.50 -3.32 -3.70
CA ARG A 135 12.01 -4.38 -2.81
C ARG A 135 11.85 -5.74 -3.50
N TYR A 136 11.42 -5.73 -4.77
CA TYR A 136 11.36 -6.94 -5.58
C TYR A 136 12.75 -7.54 -5.76
N ASN A 137 13.77 -6.71 -6.06
CA ASN A 137 15.14 -7.15 -6.24
C ASN A 137 15.75 -7.73 -4.95
N GLU A 138 15.34 -7.24 -3.77
CA GLU A 138 15.76 -7.80 -2.47
C GLU A 138 15.39 -9.28 -2.29
N LEU A 139 14.45 -9.81 -3.09
CA LEU A 139 14.06 -11.21 -3.07
C LEU A 139 14.98 -12.12 -3.89
N PHE A 140 15.98 -11.58 -4.58
CA PHE A 140 16.88 -12.29 -5.48
C PHE A 140 18.36 -12.02 -5.15
N ASP A 141 19.23 -12.92 -5.58
CA ASP A 141 20.66 -12.70 -5.58
C ASP A 141 21.06 -11.75 -6.72
N GLU A 142 22.20 -11.05 -6.61
CA GLU A 142 22.66 -10.01 -7.54
C GLU A 142 22.53 -10.36 -9.04
N PRO A 143 22.89 -11.57 -9.52
CA PRO A 143 22.82 -11.90 -10.95
C PRO A 143 21.37 -11.88 -11.50
N ASP A 144 20.37 -12.10 -10.65
CA ASP A 144 18.96 -12.19 -11.03
C ASP A 144 18.19 -10.88 -10.81
N GLN A 145 18.82 -9.86 -10.23
CA GLN A 145 18.21 -8.56 -10.01
C GLN A 145 18.00 -7.79 -11.32
N LYS A 146 16.98 -6.94 -11.34
CA LYS A 146 16.64 -6.12 -12.51
C LYS A 146 17.21 -4.72 -12.36
N PRO A 147 17.60 -4.05 -13.46
CA PRO A 147 18.10 -2.68 -13.42
C PRO A 147 17.08 -1.73 -12.78
N LEU A 148 17.54 -0.90 -11.84
CA LEU A 148 16.71 0.08 -11.11
C LEU A 148 16.38 1.33 -11.96
N ASP A 149 17.12 1.58 -13.03
CA ASP A 149 16.99 2.73 -13.92
C ASP A 149 15.83 2.62 -14.92
N LYS A 150 15.21 1.44 -15.02
CA LYS A 150 14.09 1.20 -15.92
C LYS A 150 12.78 1.69 -15.32
N LYS A 151 12.15 2.67 -15.96
CA LYS A 151 10.79 3.12 -15.66
C LYS A 151 9.70 2.16 -16.17
N GLN A 152 10.08 0.96 -16.63
CA GLN A 152 9.18 -0.04 -17.17
C GLN A 152 9.39 -1.38 -16.48
N LEU A 153 8.29 -2.04 -16.15
CA LEU A 153 8.31 -3.37 -15.57
C LEU A 153 8.55 -4.44 -16.66
N THR A 154 9.28 -5.49 -16.31
CA THR A 154 9.33 -6.70 -17.15
C THR A 154 8.01 -7.46 -17.07
N THR A 155 7.77 -8.39 -18.00
CA THR A 155 6.58 -9.27 -17.94
C THR A 155 6.50 -10.02 -16.60
N GLU A 156 7.63 -10.51 -16.10
CA GLU A 156 7.71 -11.16 -14.78
C GLU A 156 7.29 -10.21 -13.66
N MET A 157 7.82 -8.99 -13.65
CA MET A 157 7.46 -7.97 -12.66
C MET A 157 6.00 -7.57 -12.75
N ARG A 158 5.41 -7.44 -13.97
CA ARG A 158 3.98 -7.12 -14.13
C ARG A 158 3.08 -8.20 -13.54
N ILE A 159 3.45 -9.48 -13.63
CA ILE A 159 2.72 -10.57 -12.96
C ILE A 159 2.66 -10.31 -11.45
N PHE A 160 3.80 -10.00 -10.84
CA PHE A 160 3.86 -9.76 -9.40
C PHE A 160 3.35 -8.38 -8.98
N ALA A 161 3.39 -7.38 -9.87
CA ALA A 161 2.71 -6.11 -9.68
C ALA A 161 1.18 -6.28 -9.61
N LEU A 162 0.60 -7.14 -10.46
CA LEU A 162 -0.82 -7.49 -10.40
C LEU A 162 -1.16 -8.23 -9.10
N ILE A 163 -0.31 -9.15 -8.65
CA ILE A 163 -0.46 -9.81 -7.35
C ILE A 163 -0.41 -8.79 -6.21
N ARG A 164 0.51 -7.82 -6.26
CA ARG A 164 0.59 -6.71 -5.29
C ARG A 164 -0.71 -5.90 -5.22
N LEU A 165 -1.39 -5.72 -6.35
CA LEU A 165 -2.71 -5.08 -6.44
C LEU A 165 -3.87 -6.00 -6.00
N GLY A 166 -3.60 -7.21 -5.52
CA GLY A 166 -4.60 -8.17 -5.07
C GLY A 166 -5.19 -9.05 -6.19
N ILE A 167 -4.67 -8.96 -7.42
CA ILE A 167 -5.09 -9.82 -8.54
C ILE A 167 -4.21 -11.08 -8.52
N THR A 168 -4.59 -12.08 -7.73
CA THR A 168 -3.82 -13.32 -7.54
C THR A 168 -4.22 -14.44 -8.49
N ASP A 169 -5.40 -14.33 -9.09
CA ASP A 169 -5.96 -15.32 -10.01
C ASP A 169 -5.20 -15.36 -11.34
N SER A 170 -4.70 -16.55 -11.71
CA SER A 170 -3.88 -16.73 -12.91
C SER A 170 -4.64 -16.50 -14.23
N GLU A 171 -5.96 -16.71 -14.26
CA GLU A 171 -6.78 -16.45 -15.45
C GLU A 171 -6.92 -14.95 -15.70
N ARG A 172 -7.15 -14.18 -14.63
CA ARG A 172 -7.22 -12.71 -14.69
C ARG A 172 -5.88 -12.11 -15.13
N ILE A 173 -4.77 -12.60 -14.56
CA ILE A 173 -3.42 -12.17 -14.94
C ILE A 173 -3.15 -12.52 -16.41
N ALA A 174 -3.51 -13.73 -16.85
CA ALA A 174 -3.36 -14.18 -18.22
C ALA A 174 -4.14 -13.31 -19.20
N THR A 175 -5.38 -12.98 -18.88
CA THR A 175 -6.24 -12.09 -19.66
C THR A 175 -5.62 -10.70 -19.78
N PHE A 176 -5.17 -10.10 -18.67
CA PHE A 176 -4.55 -8.78 -18.66
C PHE A 176 -3.27 -8.72 -19.51
N LEU A 177 -2.38 -9.71 -19.34
CA LEU A 177 -1.10 -9.76 -20.04
C LEU A 177 -1.19 -10.36 -21.45
N ASN A 178 -2.34 -10.89 -21.85
CA ASN A 178 -2.56 -11.62 -23.12
C ASN A 178 -1.66 -12.84 -23.27
N TYR A 179 -1.54 -13.64 -22.23
CA TYR A 179 -0.86 -14.91 -22.22
C TYR A 179 -1.83 -16.06 -21.91
N SER A 180 -1.39 -17.30 -22.12
CA SER A 180 -2.11 -18.46 -21.60
C SER A 180 -1.91 -18.58 -20.07
N VAL A 181 -2.89 -19.18 -19.37
CA VAL A 181 -2.77 -19.46 -17.93
C VAL A 181 -1.53 -20.34 -17.65
N HIS A 182 -1.25 -21.29 -18.54
CA HIS A 182 -0.05 -22.13 -18.45
C HIS A 182 1.23 -21.28 -18.48
N THR A 183 1.30 -20.31 -19.39
CA THR A 183 2.45 -19.39 -19.49
C THR A 183 2.63 -18.57 -18.22
N ILE A 184 1.55 -18.03 -17.64
CA ILE A 184 1.61 -17.30 -16.37
C ILE A 184 2.13 -18.17 -15.24
N ASN A 185 1.60 -19.39 -15.10
CA ASN A 185 2.05 -20.34 -14.08
C ASN A 185 3.53 -20.72 -14.25
N THR A 186 3.99 -20.87 -15.49
CA THR A 186 5.40 -21.12 -15.80
C THR A 186 6.28 -19.95 -15.36
N TYR A 187 5.87 -18.70 -15.65
CA TYR A 187 6.57 -17.50 -15.19
C TYR A 187 6.61 -17.43 -13.65
N LYS A 188 5.47 -17.62 -12.98
CA LYS A 188 5.39 -17.60 -11.51
C LYS A 188 6.34 -18.63 -10.90
N THR A 189 6.32 -19.86 -11.37
CA THR A 189 7.19 -20.93 -10.88
C THR A 189 8.67 -20.61 -11.13
N ARG A 190 9.01 -20.17 -12.34
CA ARG A 190 10.40 -19.82 -12.70
C ARG A 190 10.95 -18.70 -11.84
N VAL A 191 10.17 -17.65 -11.59
CA VAL A 191 10.58 -16.52 -10.76
C VAL A 191 10.78 -16.95 -9.31
N LYS A 192 9.81 -17.68 -8.75
CA LYS A 192 9.92 -18.21 -7.38
C LYS A 192 11.15 -19.11 -7.20
N ASN A 193 11.43 -19.98 -8.15
CA ASN A 193 12.59 -20.89 -8.08
C ASN A 193 13.95 -20.16 -8.17
N ARG A 194 14.00 -18.95 -8.73
CA ARG A 194 15.21 -18.11 -8.77
C ARG A 194 15.35 -17.23 -7.53
N SER A 195 14.28 -17.07 -6.76
CA SER A 195 14.32 -16.25 -5.56
C SER A 195 15.07 -16.96 -4.43
N ARG A 196 15.65 -16.17 -3.52
CA ARG A 196 16.28 -16.67 -2.28
C ARG A 196 15.27 -16.95 -1.15
N VAL A 197 13.98 -16.78 -1.43
CA VAL A 197 12.90 -16.96 -0.46
C VAL A 197 12.11 -18.22 -0.78
N ASP A 198 11.52 -18.84 0.25
CA ASP A 198 10.63 -20.00 0.07
C ASP A 198 9.47 -19.67 -0.88
N ASN A 199 9.21 -20.54 -1.83
CA ASN A 199 8.16 -20.40 -2.84
C ASN A 199 6.79 -20.08 -2.25
N ASP A 200 6.45 -20.67 -1.11
CA ASP A 200 5.16 -20.47 -0.42
C ASP A 200 5.04 -19.08 0.23
N LYS A 201 6.16 -18.45 0.53
CA LYS A 201 6.20 -17.12 1.16
C LYS A 201 6.33 -16.00 0.14
N PHE A 202 6.76 -16.28 -1.09
CA PHE A 202 7.12 -15.29 -2.08
C PHE A 202 5.96 -14.33 -2.41
N GLU A 203 4.78 -14.84 -2.75
CA GLU A 203 3.64 -13.98 -3.09
C GLU A 203 3.16 -13.14 -1.89
N ARG A 204 3.26 -13.67 -0.67
CA ARG A 204 2.94 -12.91 0.54
C ARG A 204 3.90 -11.73 0.72
N LEU A 205 5.21 -11.95 0.53
CA LEU A 205 6.20 -10.89 0.61
C LEU A 205 5.98 -9.82 -0.46
N ILE A 206 5.60 -10.23 -1.68
CA ILE A 206 5.19 -9.30 -2.74
C ILE A 206 4.00 -8.43 -2.30
N MET A 207 3.02 -8.99 -1.61
CA MET A 207 1.86 -8.24 -1.12
C MET A 207 2.18 -7.26 0.02
N GLU A 208 3.32 -7.42 0.68
CA GLU A 208 3.81 -6.56 1.76
C GLU A 208 4.72 -5.42 1.25
N ILE A 209 5.18 -5.48 -0.02
CA ILE A 209 5.95 -4.40 -0.66
C ILE A 209 5.08 -3.15 -0.84
#